data_6f5e7d32c1d146028d87ae9d0962c741
#
_entry.id   6f5e7d32c1d146028d87ae9d0962c741
#
_cell.length_a   1.000
_cell.length_b   1.000
_cell.length_c   1.000
_cell.angle_alpha   90.00
_cell.angle_beta   90.00
_cell.angle_gamma   90.00
#
_symmetry.space_group_name_H-M   'P 1'
#
loop_
_entity.id
_entity.type
_entity.pdbx_description
1 polymer ?
#
loop_
_entity_poly.entity_id
_entity_poly.type
_entity_poly.pdbx_seq_one_letter_code
_entity_poly.pdbx_strand_id
1 'polypeptide(L)'
;PGPRAMRNHPIDNLEAALLADGVAPEDLYPLDLDRAFAKLDEIYPHVATWWTTGAQQAQLLIDGEVVATTGWNSRLFAAVRNGAPIKMEYGGGILKAAAYAIPKGAPNAEYGQQLFAIMAKPENQAKYALAFGLSGPDPDHVNFVPEEIREMLPLHPNNASRQVWMDQEWWLENGEAVNERWTAWMLGHN
;
A
#
# COMPACT_ATOMS: atom_id res chain seq x y z
N PRO A 1 -2.83 -7.87 -21.12
CA PRO A 1 -3.58 -9.12 -21.14
C PRO A 1 -2.84 -10.18 -20.33
N GLY A 2 -3.56 -10.85 -19.44
CA GLY A 2 -3.05 -11.89 -18.57
C GLY A 2 -3.76 -11.88 -17.22
N PRO A 3 -3.66 -12.97 -16.43
CA PRO A 3 -4.30 -13.08 -15.13
C PRO A 3 -3.73 -12.04 -14.15
N ARG A 4 -4.61 -11.46 -13.35
CA ARG A 4 -4.27 -10.44 -12.35
C ARG A 4 -4.70 -10.89 -10.98
N ALA A 5 -4.08 -10.35 -9.94
CA ALA A 5 -4.55 -10.49 -8.58
C ALA A 5 -4.78 -9.11 -7.95
N MET A 6 -5.74 -9.04 -7.06
CA MET A 6 -6.05 -7.84 -6.28
C MET A 6 -6.26 -8.22 -4.82
N ARG A 7 -6.12 -7.25 -3.92
CA ARG A 7 -6.41 -7.49 -2.52
C ARG A 7 -7.91 -7.65 -2.29
N ASN A 8 -8.32 -8.64 -1.51
CA ASN A 8 -9.71 -8.75 -1.05
C ASN A 8 -9.95 -7.78 0.11
N HIS A 9 -10.05 -6.49 -0.20
CA HIS A 9 -10.30 -5.43 0.77
C HIS A 9 -10.67 -4.13 0.03
N PRO A 10 -11.59 -3.29 0.53
CA PRO A 10 -11.97 -2.05 -0.16
C PRO A 10 -10.85 -1.01 -0.20
N ILE A 11 -10.07 -0.86 0.89
CA ILE A 11 -8.93 0.07 0.94
C ILE A 11 -7.95 -0.25 -0.18
N ASP A 12 -7.45 0.74 -0.86
CA ASP A 12 -6.60 0.76 -2.04
C ASP A 12 -7.38 0.48 -3.34
N ASN A 13 -8.33 -0.44 -3.34
CA ASN A 13 -9.06 -0.83 -4.54
C ASN A 13 -10.10 0.22 -4.96
N LEU A 14 -10.79 0.86 -4.01
CA LEU A 14 -11.77 1.91 -4.33
C LEU A 14 -11.06 3.17 -4.85
N GLU A 15 -9.98 3.58 -4.22
CA GLU A 15 -9.16 4.69 -4.68
C GLU A 15 -8.60 4.41 -6.08
N ALA A 16 -8.01 3.22 -6.28
CA ALA A 16 -7.46 2.83 -7.57
C ALA A 16 -8.53 2.78 -8.68
N ALA A 17 -9.74 2.34 -8.34
CA ALA A 17 -10.86 2.32 -9.28
C ALA A 17 -11.26 3.74 -9.70
N LEU A 18 -11.37 4.68 -8.76
CA LEU A 18 -11.71 6.07 -9.07
C LEU A 18 -10.63 6.76 -9.89
N LEU A 19 -9.35 6.56 -9.55
CA LEU A 19 -8.22 7.08 -10.34
C LEU A 19 -8.22 6.50 -11.75
N ALA A 20 -8.50 5.20 -11.90
CA ALA A 20 -8.62 4.54 -13.21
C ALA A 20 -9.83 5.01 -14.01
N ASP A 21 -10.86 5.51 -13.34
CA ASP A 21 -12.04 6.13 -13.97
C ASP A 21 -11.87 7.63 -14.24
N GLY A 22 -10.65 8.16 -14.02
CA GLY A 22 -10.29 9.53 -14.36
C GLY A 22 -10.63 10.58 -13.31
N VAL A 23 -10.90 10.19 -12.06
CA VAL A 23 -10.99 11.14 -10.95
C VAL A 23 -9.60 11.70 -10.69
N ALA A 24 -9.49 13.02 -10.60
CA ALA A 24 -8.22 13.66 -10.30
C ALA A 24 -7.79 13.35 -8.85
N PRO A 25 -6.48 13.21 -8.57
CA PRO A 25 -5.98 12.93 -7.22
C PRO A 25 -6.51 13.88 -6.13
N GLU A 26 -6.65 15.15 -6.46
CA GLU A 26 -7.16 16.21 -5.57
C GLU A 26 -8.66 16.12 -5.30
N ASP A 27 -9.42 15.43 -6.16
CA ASP A 27 -10.87 15.25 -6.06
C ASP A 27 -11.26 13.85 -5.57
N LEU A 28 -10.29 13.05 -5.11
CA LEU A 28 -10.50 11.65 -4.79
C LEU A 28 -11.42 11.45 -3.58
N TYR A 29 -11.30 12.30 -2.58
CA TYR A 29 -12.10 12.23 -1.36
C TYR A 29 -13.10 13.40 -1.24
N PRO A 30 -14.32 13.13 -0.74
CA PRO A 30 -14.83 11.82 -0.30
C PRO A 30 -14.99 10.84 -1.47
N LEU A 31 -14.74 9.54 -1.23
CA LEU A 31 -14.87 8.53 -2.28
C LEU A 31 -16.30 8.43 -2.80
N ASP A 32 -16.49 8.55 -4.10
CA ASP A 32 -17.74 8.19 -4.78
C ASP A 32 -17.83 6.66 -4.88
N LEU A 33 -18.49 6.07 -3.88
CA LEU A 33 -18.57 4.60 -3.77
C LEU A 33 -19.31 3.96 -4.93
N ASP A 34 -20.38 4.59 -5.44
CA ASP A 34 -21.16 4.02 -6.54
C ASP A 34 -20.31 3.94 -7.81
N ARG A 35 -19.60 5.00 -8.11
CA ARG A 35 -18.67 5.09 -9.22
C ARG A 35 -17.50 4.11 -9.08
N ALA A 36 -16.93 4.00 -7.87
CA ALA A 36 -15.83 3.09 -7.59
C ALA A 36 -16.22 1.62 -7.78
N PHE A 37 -17.37 1.21 -7.25
CA PHE A 37 -17.86 -0.17 -7.42
C PHE A 37 -18.23 -0.48 -8.87
N ALA A 38 -18.86 0.45 -9.59
CA ALA A 38 -19.13 0.29 -11.02
C ALA A 38 -17.84 0.07 -11.83
N LYS A 39 -16.75 0.77 -11.46
CA LYS A 39 -15.44 0.59 -12.09
C LYS A 39 -14.79 -0.73 -11.70
N LEU A 40 -15.01 -1.20 -10.48
CA LEU A 40 -14.55 -2.53 -10.04
C LEU A 40 -15.28 -3.67 -10.75
N ASP A 41 -16.58 -3.50 -11.09
CA ASP A 41 -17.33 -4.48 -11.90
C ASP A 41 -16.69 -4.72 -13.25
N GLU A 42 -16.10 -3.69 -13.87
CA GLU A 42 -15.38 -3.83 -15.15
C GLU A 42 -14.13 -4.69 -15.04
N ILE A 43 -13.38 -4.58 -13.92
CA ILE A 43 -12.12 -5.32 -13.74
C ILE A 43 -12.34 -6.71 -13.13
N TYR A 44 -13.43 -6.93 -12.39
CA TYR A 44 -13.70 -8.15 -11.64
C TYR A 44 -13.51 -9.43 -12.49
N PRO A 45 -14.07 -9.54 -13.73
CA PRO A 45 -13.91 -10.73 -14.57
C PRO A 45 -12.47 -11.03 -14.99
N HIS A 46 -11.57 -10.06 -14.79
CA HIS A 46 -10.16 -10.13 -15.17
C HIS A 46 -9.23 -10.35 -13.97
N VAL A 47 -9.78 -10.49 -12.76
CA VAL A 47 -9.05 -10.79 -11.53
C VAL A 47 -9.13 -12.28 -11.26
N ALA A 48 -8.02 -12.98 -11.47
CA ALA A 48 -7.96 -14.43 -11.26
C ALA A 48 -7.91 -14.80 -9.76
N THR A 49 -7.36 -13.91 -8.93
CA THR A 49 -7.19 -14.19 -7.49
C THR A 49 -7.39 -12.91 -6.66
N TRP A 50 -8.27 -13.01 -5.67
CA TRP A 50 -8.45 -11.99 -4.63
C TRP A 50 -7.67 -12.43 -3.39
N TRP A 51 -6.44 -11.91 -3.24
CA TRP A 51 -5.56 -12.33 -2.15
C TRP A 51 -5.95 -11.68 -0.81
N THR A 52 -5.70 -12.41 0.28
CA THR A 52 -6.05 -12.00 1.64
C THR A 52 -4.84 -11.82 2.56
N THR A 53 -3.68 -12.36 2.19
CA THR A 53 -2.45 -12.26 2.98
C THR A 53 -1.32 -11.62 2.19
N GLY A 54 -0.45 -10.86 2.89
CA GLY A 54 0.67 -10.18 2.26
C GLY A 54 1.71 -11.11 1.60
N ALA A 55 1.74 -12.39 1.96
CA ALA A 55 2.63 -13.36 1.33
C ALA A 55 2.13 -13.76 -0.06
N GLN A 56 0.82 -13.91 -0.24
CA GLN A 56 0.21 -14.34 -1.51
C GLN A 56 0.59 -13.42 -2.68
N GLN A 57 0.55 -12.11 -2.49
CA GLN A 57 0.77 -11.14 -3.58
C GLN A 57 2.14 -11.33 -4.27
N ALA A 58 3.20 -11.56 -3.50
CA ALA A 58 4.53 -11.80 -4.06
C ALA A 58 4.64 -13.20 -4.65
N GLN A 59 4.08 -14.21 -3.97
CA GLN A 59 4.17 -15.60 -4.40
C GLN A 59 3.46 -15.83 -5.75
N LEU A 60 2.26 -15.28 -5.95
CA LEU A 60 1.52 -15.36 -7.21
C LEU A 60 2.32 -14.84 -8.41
N LEU A 61 3.12 -13.77 -8.21
CA LEU A 61 4.02 -13.25 -9.26
C LEU A 61 5.24 -14.14 -9.47
N ILE A 62 5.84 -14.64 -8.38
CA ILE A 62 7.04 -15.51 -8.43
C ILE A 62 6.73 -16.82 -9.16
N ASP A 63 5.56 -17.41 -8.88
CA ASP A 63 5.12 -18.66 -9.48
C ASP A 63 4.56 -18.47 -10.91
N GLY A 64 4.41 -17.21 -11.36
CA GLY A 64 3.88 -16.90 -12.69
C GLY A 64 2.38 -17.16 -12.83
N GLU A 65 1.65 -17.32 -11.71
CA GLU A 65 0.21 -17.51 -11.72
C GLU A 65 -0.53 -16.25 -12.18
N VAL A 66 0.05 -15.08 -11.91
CA VAL A 66 -0.44 -13.78 -12.37
C VAL A 66 0.67 -12.95 -12.98
N VAL A 67 0.31 -12.08 -13.91
CA VAL A 67 1.24 -11.14 -14.56
C VAL A 67 1.27 -9.77 -13.88
N ALA A 68 0.29 -9.48 -13.04
CA ALA A 68 0.20 -8.24 -12.28
C ALA A 68 -0.61 -8.45 -11.00
N THR A 69 -0.26 -7.73 -9.95
CA THR A 69 -1.03 -7.69 -8.71
C THR A 69 -0.97 -6.31 -8.07
N THR A 70 -2.05 -5.89 -7.40
CA THR A 70 -1.94 -4.85 -6.38
C THR A 70 -1.16 -5.40 -5.20
N GLY A 71 -0.38 -4.57 -4.50
CA GLY A 71 0.42 -5.13 -3.41
C GLY A 71 1.07 -4.09 -2.51
N TRP A 72 1.45 -4.54 -1.32
CA TRP A 72 2.23 -3.74 -0.40
C TRP A 72 3.70 -3.74 -0.82
N ASN A 73 4.23 -2.54 -1.01
CA ASN A 73 5.58 -2.33 -1.50
C ASN A 73 6.64 -3.12 -0.71
N SER A 74 6.53 -3.23 0.61
CA SER A 74 7.50 -3.95 1.44
C SER A 74 7.63 -5.43 1.11
N ARG A 75 6.53 -6.08 0.72
CA ARG A 75 6.53 -7.50 0.32
C ARG A 75 7.13 -7.70 -1.06
N LEU A 76 6.79 -6.81 -1.98
CA LEU A 76 7.33 -6.84 -3.34
C LEU A 76 8.82 -6.43 -3.36
N PHE A 77 9.21 -5.44 -2.56
CA PHE A 77 10.60 -5.04 -2.35
C PHE A 77 11.47 -6.24 -1.91
N ALA A 78 11.00 -6.99 -0.92
CA ALA A 78 11.73 -8.18 -0.46
C ALA A 78 11.87 -9.22 -1.57
N ALA A 79 10.85 -9.45 -2.38
CA ALA A 79 10.91 -10.38 -3.52
C ALA A 79 11.92 -9.92 -4.59
N VAL A 80 11.89 -8.63 -4.96
CA VAL A 80 12.84 -8.02 -5.90
C VAL A 80 14.28 -8.16 -5.39
N ARG A 81 14.51 -7.86 -4.11
CA ARG A 81 15.83 -7.99 -3.47
C ARG A 81 16.34 -9.41 -3.45
N ASN A 82 15.45 -10.39 -3.43
CA ASN A 82 15.79 -11.82 -3.53
C ASN A 82 15.90 -12.32 -4.97
N GLY A 83 15.89 -11.43 -5.96
CA GLY A 83 16.12 -11.75 -7.36
C GLY A 83 14.87 -12.18 -8.14
N ALA A 84 13.68 -12.01 -7.59
CA ALA A 84 12.45 -12.27 -8.35
C ALA A 84 12.34 -11.28 -9.53
N PRO A 85 11.92 -11.72 -10.73
CA PRO A 85 11.81 -10.90 -11.93
C PRO A 85 10.53 -10.02 -11.88
N ILE A 86 10.39 -9.24 -10.83
CA ILE A 86 9.23 -8.40 -10.53
C ILE A 86 9.64 -6.94 -10.69
N LYS A 87 8.80 -6.15 -11.34
CA LYS A 87 8.90 -4.69 -11.38
C LYS A 87 7.82 -4.11 -10.49
N MET A 88 8.21 -3.17 -9.62
CA MET A 88 7.27 -2.34 -8.87
C MET A 88 6.90 -1.09 -9.68
N GLU A 89 5.63 -0.73 -9.70
CA GLU A 89 5.10 0.47 -10.33
C GLU A 89 4.30 1.25 -9.29
N TYR A 90 4.60 2.55 -9.17
CA TYR A 90 3.99 3.43 -8.18
C TYR A 90 2.92 4.37 -8.76
N GLY A 91 2.74 4.40 -10.08
CA GLY A 91 1.70 5.22 -10.72
C GLY A 91 0.30 4.79 -10.27
N GLY A 92 -0.46 5.74 -9.71
CA GLY A 92 -1.76 5.47 -9.09
C GLY A 92 -1.69 4.73 -7.74
N GLY A 93 -0.50 4.62 -7.15
CA GLY A 93 -0.31 4.01 -5.83
C GLY A 93 -0.93 4.85 -4.72
N ILE A 94 -1.32 4.17 -3.63
CA ILE A 94 -1.93 4.82 -2.46
C ILE A 94 -0.91 4.86 -1.32
N LEU A 95 -0.47 6.06 -0.96
CA LEU A 95 0.43 6.30 0.16
C LEU A 95 -0.37 6.25 1.47
N LYS A 96 0.15 5.50 2.42
CA LYS A 96 -0.44 5.38 3.76
C LYS A 96 0.61 5.65 4.82
N ALA A 97 0.28 6.49 5.77
CA ALA A 97 1.08 6.65 6.97
C ALA A 97 0.81 5.50 7.95
N ALA A 98 1.88 4.97 8.54
CA ALA A 98 1.79 4.06 9.68
C ALA A 98 2.43 4.71 10.90
N ALA A 99 1.92 4.41 12.07
CA ALA A 99 2.41 4.95 13.33
C ALA A 99 2.67 3.86 14.35
N TYR A 100 3.66 4.09 15.18
CA TYR A 100 3.85 3.33 16.42
C TYR A 100 3.10 4.02 17.55
N ALA A 101 2.41 3.25 18.37
CA ALA A 101 1.67 3.76 19.51
C ALA A 101 2.05 3.04 20.79
N ILE A 102 2.04 3.80 21.91
CA ILE A 102 2.17 3.23 23.25
C ILE A 102 0.78 3.27 23.88
N PRO A 103 0.19 2.09 24.19
CA PRO A 103 -1.12 2.06 24.84
C PRO A 103 -1.11 2.81 26.18
N LYS A 104 -2.23 3.45 26.50
CA LYS A 104 -2.42 4.08 27.80
C LYS A 104 -2.28 3.03 28.91
N GLY A 105 -1.43 3.32 29.92
CA GLY A 105 -1.18 2.39 31.05
C GLY A 105 -0.16 1.29 30.74
N ALA A 106 0.55 1.35 29.61
CA ALA A 106 1.65 0.42 29.35
C ALA A 106 2.72 0.53 30.44
N PRO A 107 3.15 -0.61 31.07
CA PRO A 107 4.07 -0.58 32.20
C PRO A 107 5.46 -0.03 31.87
N ASN A 108 5.85 -0.11 30.60
CA ASN A 108 7.16 0.29 30.08
C ASN A 108 7.07 1.48 29.11
N ALA A 109 6.10 2.39 29.31
CA ALA A 109 5.85 3.52 28.40
C ALA A 109 7.10 4.40 28.20
N GLU A 110 7.90 4.63 29.24
CA GLU A 110 9.13 5.42 29.17
C GLU A 110 10.17 4.77 28.23
N TYR A 111 10.38 3.47 28.33
CA TYR A 111 11.27 2.75 27.41
C TYR A 111 10.72 2.72 25.99
N GLY A 112 9.41 2.68 25.83
CA GLY A 112 8.77 2.83 24.52
C GLY A 112 9.07 4.18 23.87
N GLN A 113 9.01 5.27 24.63
CA GLN A 113 9.39 6.61 24.15
C GLN A 113 10.88 6.69 23.78
N GLN A 114 11.76 6.11 24.60
CA GLN A 114 13.19 6.06 24.27
C GLN A 114 13.45 5.25 22.98
N LEU A 115 12.75 4.13 22.80
CA LEU A 115 12.84 3.34 21.58
C LEU A 115 12.39 4.16 20.36
N PHE A 116 11.28 4.87 20.44
CA PHE A 116 10.80 5.71 19.34
C PHE A 116 11.79 6.83 19.00
N ALA A 117 12.41 7.45 20.00
CA ALA A 117 13.45 8.44 19.78
C ALA A 117 14.69 7.86 19.06
N ILE A 118 15.04 6.61 19.34
CA ILE A 118 16.12 5.91 18.65
C ILE A 118 15.70 5.57 17.21
N MET A 119 14.48 5.07 17.02
CA MET A 119 13.94 4.72 15.68
C MET A 119 13.77 5.94 14.78
N ALA A 120 13.48 7.11 15.35
CA ALA A 120 13.31 8.36 14.61
C ALA A 120 14.60 8.94 14.04
N LYS A 121 15.78 8.46 14.44
CA LYS A 121 17.05 8.94 13.88
C LYS A 121 17.20 8.54 12.42
N PRO A 122 17.65 9.45 11.52
CA PRO A 122 17.76 9.20 10.09
C PRO A 122 18.53 7.92 9.74
N GLU A 123 19.65 7.66 10.42
CA GLU A 123 20.45 6.47 10.19
C GLU A 123 19.74 5.15 10.57
N ASN A 124 18.80 5.19 11.51
CA ASN A 124 17.99 4.02 11.86
C ASN A 124 16.79 3.87 10.93
N GLN A 125 16.19 4.97 10.48
CA GLN A 125 15.18 4.93 9.42
C GLN A 125 15.76 4.38 8.11
N ALA A 126 17.00 4.72 7.77
CA ALA A 126 17.70 4.15 6.63
C ALA A 126 17.85 2.61 6.72
N LYS A 127 18.17 2.09 7.92
CA LYS A 127 18.21 0.62 8.13
C LYS A 127 16.85 -0.02 7.87
N TYR A 128 15.77 0.68 8.25
CA TYR A 128 14.41 0.22 8.00
C TYR A 128 14.06 0.26 6.51
N ALA A 129 14.47 1.33 5.82
CA ALA A 129 14.34 1.43 4.36
C ALA A 129 15.09 0.30 3.63
N LEU A 130 16.32 0.00 4.06
CA LEU A 130 17.13 -1.10 3.50
C LEU A 130 16.52 -2.48 3.72
N ALA A 131 15.86 -2.69 4.86
CA ALA A 131 15.26 -3.96 5.22
C ALA A 131 13.90 -4.20 4.55
N PHE A 132 13.08 -3.14 4.43
CA PHE A 132 11.67 -3.27 4.09
C PHE A 132 11.22 -2.45 2.88
N GLY A 133 12.07 -1.60 2.30
CA GLY A 133 11.70 -0.72 1.19
C GLY A 133 10.67 0.36 1.60
N LEU A 134 10.68 0.77 2.86
CA LEU A 134 9.77 1.78 3.39
C LEU A 134 10.49 3.10 3.60
N SER A 135 9.82 4.21 3.38
CA SER A 135 10.36 5.53 3.68
C SER A 135 10.04 5.92 5.13
N GLY A 136 11.00 6.54 5.78
CA GLY A 136 10.80 7.15 7.10
C GLY A 136 10.26 8.59 7.01
N PRO A 137 9.78 9.16 8.13
CA PRO A 137 9.29 10.53 8.19
C PRO A 137 10.39 11.60 8.10
N ASP A 138 11.62 11.26 8.47
CA ASP A 138 12.74 12.18 8.35
C ASP A 138 13.36 12.08 6.96
N PRO A 139 13.35 13.16 6.14
CA PRO A 139 13.86 13.11 4.77
C PRO A 139 15.36 12.81 4.70
N ASP A 140 16.11 13.11 5.74
CA ASP A 140 17.56 12.91 5.75
C ASP A 140 17.97 11.43 5.79
N HIS A 141 17.04 10.50 6.07
CA HIS A 141 17.32 9.07 6.04
C HIS A 141 17.85 8.60 4.66
N VAL A 142 17.47 9.25 3.57
CA VAL A 142 17.91 8.89 2.22
C VAL A 142 19.43 9.06 2.05
N ASN A 143 20.07 9.93 2.84
CA ASN A 143 21.52 10.15 2.80
C ASN A 143 22.32 8.90 3.22
N PHE A 144 21.69 7.97 3.94
CA PHE A 144 22.28 6.72 4.43
C PHE A 144 21.81 5.50 3.61
N VAL A 145 21.10 5.71 2.49
CA VAL A 145 20.55 4.65 1.63
C VAL A 145 21.26 4.69 0.27
N PRO A 146 21.75 3.56 -0.27
CA PRO A 146 22.31 3.49 -1.62
C PRO A 146 21.31 3.93 -2.69
N GLU A 147 21.81 4.53 -3.78
CA GLU A 147 20.97 5.13 -4.84
C GLU A 147 19.96 4.15 -5.41
N GLU A 148 20.41 2.93 -5.74
CA GLU A 148 19.56 1.90 -6.31
C GLU A 148 18.38 1.49 -5.39
N ILE A 149 18.53 1.68 -4.08
CA ILE A 149 17.45 1.45 -3.11
C ILE A 149 16.56 2.68 -2.98
N ARG A 150 17.15 3.89 -3.00
CA ARG A 150 16.39 5.15 -2.95
C ARG A 150 15.36 5.23 -4.07
N GLU A 151 15.74 4.84 -5.29
CA GLU A 151 14.84 4.82 -6.46
C GLU A 151 13.65 3.87 -6.28
N MET A 152 13.79 2.86 -5.42
CA MET A 152 12.72 1.89 -5.10
C MET A 152 11.81 2.34 -3.95
N LEU A 153 12.13 3.44 -3.25
CA LEU A 153 11.35 3.89 -2.10
C LEU A 153 10.06 4.62 -2.52
N PRO A 154 8.96 4.45 -1.79
CA PRO A 154 7.68 5.09 -2.15
C PRO A 154 7.74 6.61 -2.11
N LEU A 155 8.55 7.23 -1.23
CA LEU A 155 8.70 8.68 -1.14
C LEU A 155 9.88 9.22 -1.96
N HIS A 156 10.52 8.41 -2.80
CA HIS A 156 11.42 8.97 -3.81
C HIS A 156 10.64 9.93 -4.73
N PRO A 157 11.18 11.13 -5.09
CA PRO A 157 10.42 12.15 -5.82
C PRO A 157 9.69 11.64 -7.06
N ASN A 158 10.34 10.79 -7.85
CA ASN A 158 9.76 10.20 -9.07
C ASN A 158 8.59 9.23 -8.77
N ASN A 159 8.56 8.64 -7.59
CA ASN A 159 7.49 7.72 -7.16
C ASN A 159 6.39 8.49 -6.44
N ALA A 160 6.75 9.34 -5.49
CA ALA A 160 5.82 10.11 -4.67
C ALA A 160 4.89 11.00 -5.51
N SER A 161 5.43 11.66 -6.54
CA SER A 161 4.65 12.55 -7.43
C SER A 161 3.57 11.84 -8.25
N ARG A 162 3.57 10.52 -8.28
CA ARG A 162 2.63 9.69 -9.05
C ARG A 162 1.65 8.92 -8.18
N GLN A 163 1.67 9.16 -6.88
CA GLN A 163 0.86 8.50 -5.87
C GLN A 163 -0.07 9.52 -5.21
N VAL A 164 -1.09 9.03 -4.52
CA VAL A 164 -2.02 9.84 -3.73
C VAL A 164 -1.98 9.44 -2.26
N TRP A 165 -2.16 10.39 -1.36
CA TRP A 165 -2.30 10.09 0.06
C TRP A 165 -3.70 9.59 0.37
N MET A 166 -3.78 8.50 1.13
CA MET A 166 -5.04 8.02 1.68
C MET A 166 -5.55 9.01 2.73
N ASP A 167 -6.80 9.39 2.65
CA ASP A 167 -7.48 10.12 3.72
C ASP A 167 -7.85 9.14 4.85
N GLN A 168 -7.01 9.13 5.89
CA GLN A 168 -7.19 8.23 7.04
C GLN A 168 -8.38 8.64 7.92
N GLU A 169 -8.73 9.93 7.97
CA GLU A 169 -9.88 10.42 8.74
C GLU A 169 -11.17 9.98 8.07
N TRP A 170 -11.26 10.12 6.74
CA TRP A 170 -12.40 9.61 5.99
C TRP A 170 -12.59 8.10 6.20
N TRP A 171 -11.50 7.32 6.13
CA TRP A 171 -11.57 5.87 6.37
C TRP A 171 -11.93 5.50 7.81
N LEU A 172 -11.51 6.30 8.79
CA LEU A 172 -11.89 6.10 10.19
C LEU A 172 -13.41 6.26 10.38
N GLU A 173 -14.01 7.23 9.70
CA GLU A 173 -15.44 7.52 9.81
C GLU A 173 -16.30 6.56 8.98
N ASN A 174 -15.86 6.15 7.80
CA ASN A 174 -16.67 5.45 6.83
C ASN A 174 -16.30 3.95 6.68
N GLY A 175 -15.17 3.53 7.22
CA GLY A 175 -14.58 2.22 6.94
C GLY A 175 -15.47 1.03 7.28
N GLU A 176 -16.28 1.10 8.34
CA GLU A 176 -17.20 0.01 8.71
C GLU A 176 -18.26 -0.20 7.62
N ALA A 177 -19.00 0.83 7.27
CA ALA A 177 -20.03 0.79 6.23
C ALA A 177 -19.48 0.39 4.85
N VAL A 178 -18.29 0.90 4.53
CA VAL A 178 -17.60 0.54 3.27
C VAL A 178 -17.19 -0.93 3.24
N ASN A 179 -16.72 -1.49 4.36
CA ASN A 179 -16.38 -2.92 4.46
C ASN A 179 -17.63 -3.83 4.36
N GLU A 180 -18.76 -3.41 4.93
CA GLU A 180 -20.02 -4.12 4.76
C GLU A 180 -20.44 -4.15 3.28
N ARG A 181 -20.39 -3.00 2.61
CA ARG A 181 -20.70 -2.90 1.19
C ARG A 181 -19.73 -3.73 0.33
N TRP A 182 -18.43 -3.71 0.65
CA TRP A 182 -17.43 -4.55 -0.03
C TRP A 182 -17.76 -6.04 0.10
N THR A 183 -18.10 -6.47 1.31
CA THR A 183 -18.45 -7.86 1.58
C THR A 183 -19.68 -8.29 0.77
N ALA A 184 -20.72 -7.46 0.74
CA ALA A 184 -21.91 -7.71 -0.05
C ALA A 184 -21.60 -7.75 -1.56
N TRP A 185 -20.76 -6.84 -2.05
CA TRP A 185 -20.32 -6.79 -3.44
C TRP A 185 -19.56 -8.05 -3.84
N MET A 186 -18.59 -8.49 -3.01
CA MET A 186 -17.84 -9.74 -3.25
C MET A 186 -18.74 -10.97 -3.28
N LEU A 187 -19.74 -11.04 -2.39
CA LEU A 187 -20.71 -12.14 -2.36
C LEU A 187 -21.61 -12.15 -3.60
N GLY A 188 -21.91 -11.01 -4.18
CA GLY A 188 -22.72 -10.88 -5.39
C GLY A 188 -22.01 -11.36 -6.66
N HIS A 189 -20.69 -11.54 -6.62
CA HIS A 189 -19.87 -12.00 -7.75
C HIS A 189 -19.38 -13.46 -7.61
N ASN A 190 -19.62 -14.10 -6.47
CA ASN A 190 -19.36 -15.53 -6.23
C ASN A 190 -20.64 -16.35 -6.52
#